data_a6bc0467a83197d4f5415790d8015200
#
_entry.id   a6bc0467a83197d4f5415790d8015200
#
_cell.length_a   1.000
_cell.length_b   1.000
_cell.length_c   1.000
_cell.angle_alpha   90.00
_cell.angle_beta   90.00
_cell.angle_gamma   90.00
#
_symmetry.space_group_name_H-M   'P 1'
#
loop_
_entity.id
_entity.type
_entity.pdbx_description
1 polymer ?
#
loop_
_entity_poly.entity_id
_entity_poly.type
_entity_poly.pdbx_seq_one_letter_code
_entity_poly.pdbx_strand_id
1 'polypeptide(L)'
;KVVPLQRKIEQKNDNISFFYQNTRFCMQNSLRTIGRIPFDIDVLKSFFPDHQHITDKARLLVSNGQIIRLKKGLYILSEGESGKSYHRFLVSNHLYGPSYVSMQTALRYYGLIPEQVHAVQSVTTKAARHFDTPIGQFYYTHCSAQWLSLGVRMQSDEELSYLIATPEKALFDLVQFTSGISMRYQCEVSDW
;
A
#
# COMPACT_ATOMS: atom_id res chain seq x y z
N LYS A 1 35.62 -50.70 -4.65
CA LYS A 1 35.62 -49.53 -5.57
C LYS A 1 35.32 -48.31 -4.74
N VAL A 2 36.35 -47.49 -4.42
CA VAL A 2 36.22 -46.28 -3.61
C VAL A 2 35.68 -45.18 -4.52
N VAL A 3 34.48 -44.71 -4.28
CA VAL A 3 33.94 -43.52 -4.95
C VAL A 3 34.74 -42.31 -4.48
N PRO A 4 35.35 -41.51 -5.38
CA PRO A 4 36.19 -40.39 -4.99
C PRO A 4 35.41 -39.41 -4.11
N LEU A 5 36.03 -38.90 -3.04
CA LEU A 5 35.45 -37.98 -2.06
C LEU A 5 34.84 -36.71 -2.73
N GLN A 6 35.44 -36.28 -3.84
CA GLN A 6 34.96 -35.16 -4.66
C GLN A 6 33.53 -35.36 -5.19
N ARG A 7 33.19 -36.54 -5.73
CA ARG A 7 31.83 -36.82 -6.21
C ARG A 7 30.78 -36.80 -5.09
N LYS A 8 31.13 -37.15 -3.86
CA LYS A 8 30.22 -37.06 -2.71
C LYS A 8 29.97 -35.62 -2.28
N ILE A 9 30.99 -34.75 -2.42
CA ILE A 9 30.87 -33.30 -2.10
C ILE A 9 30.03 -32.60 -3.19
N GLU A 10 30.25 -32.91 -4.45
CA GLU A 10 29.47 -32.37 -5.58
C GLU A 10 28.00 -32.80 -5.47
N GLN A 11 27.67 -34.05 -5.25
CA GLN A 11 26.29 -34.52 -5.05
C GLN A 11 25.62 -33.91 -3.80
N LYS A 12 26.36 -33.62 -2.73
CA LYS A 12 25.83 -32.98 -1.56
C LYS A 12 25.53 -31.49 -1.82
N ASN A 13 26.39 -30.83 -2.60
CA ASN A 13 26.17 -29.45 -3.01
C ASN A 13 24.98 -29.30 -3.98
N ASP A 14 24.83 -30.23 -4.92
CA ASP A 14 23.72 -30.28 -5.88
C ASP A 14 22.38 -30.53 -5.15
N ASN A 15 22.34 -31.43 -4.18
CA ASN A 15 21.16 -31.68 -3.35
C ASN A 15 20.81 -30.48 -2.47
N ILE A 16 21.80 -29.80 -1.92
CA ILE A 16 21.61 -28.59 -1.13
C ILE A 16 21.07 -27.46 -2.02
N SER A 17 21.66 -27.26 -3.21
CA SER A 17 21.22 -26.27 -4.19
C SER A 17 19.78 -26.54 -4.66
N PHE A 18 19.45 -27.79 -4.98
CA PHE A 18 18.11 -28.22 -5.36
C PHE A 18 17.09 -28.03 -4.23
N PHE A 19 17.47 -28.30 -2.98
CA PHE A 19 16.63 -28.07 -1.80
C PHE A 19 16.37 -26.58 -1.59
N TYR A 20 17.40 -25.73 -1.72
CA TYR A 20 17.25 -24.28 -1.65
C TYR A 20 16.38 -23.71 -2.77
N GLN A 21 16.51 -24.21 -4.00
CA GLN A 21 15.68 -23.80 -5.15
C GLN A 21 14.22 -24.22 -4.96
N ASN A 22 13.95 -25.45 -4.55
CA ASN A 22 12.58 -25.91 -4.28
C ASN A 22 11.92 -25.20 -3.10
N THR A 23 12.66 -24.97 -2.02
CA THR A 23 12.17 -24.19 -0.87
C THR A 23 11.86 -22.76 -1.28
N ARG A 24 12.71 -22.13 -2.08
CA ARG A 24 12.50 -20.80 -2.61
C ARG A 24 11.27 -20.73 -3.54
N PHE A 25 11.08 -21.74 -4.38
CA PHE A 25 9.93 -21.83 -5.29
C PHE A 25 8.60 -22.04 -4.54
N CYS A 26 8.57 -22.92 -3.54
CA CYS A 26 7.39 -23.10 -2.67
C CYS A 26 7.08 -21.83 -1.86
N MET A 27 8.09 -21.12 -1.36
CA MET A 27 7.94 -19.88 -0.61
C MET A 27 7.41 -18.74 -1.48
N GLN A 28 7.90 -18.62 -2.71
CA GLN A 28 7.40 -17.61 -3.66
C GLN A 28 5.93 -17.83 -3.98
N ASN A 29 5.50 -19.06 -4.20
CA ASN A 29 4.10 -19.37 -4.47
C ASN A 29 3.20 -19.07 -3.26
N SER A 30 3.66 -19.25 -2.03
CA SER A 30 2.88 -18.92 -0.84
C SER A 30 2.75 -17.41 -0.61
N LEU A 31 3.81 -16.62 -0.80
CA LEU A 31 3.75 -15.16 -0.65
C LEU A 31 2.87 -14.51 -1.72
N ARG A 32 2.80 -15.05 -2.93
CA ARG A 32 1.95 -14.54 -4.01
C ARG A 32 0.46 -14.54 -3.66
N THR A 33 0.03 -15.41 -2.76
CA THR A 33 -1.37 -15.44 -2.29
C THR A 33 -1.78 -14.19 -1.51
N ILE A 34 -0.82 -13.44 -0.95
CA ILE A 34 -1.08 -12.14 -0.30
C ILE A 34 -1.54 -11.10 -1.34
N GLY A 35 -1.11 -11.23 -2.59
CA GLY A 35 -1.46 -10.31 -3.66
C GLY A 35 -0.88 -8.92 -3.46
N ARG A 36 -1.69 -7.89 -3.81
CA ARG A 36 -1.30 -6.46 -3.77
C ARG A 36 -1.74 -5.73 -2.49
N ILE A 37 -2.24 -6.46 -1.49
CA ILE A 37 -2.75 -5.87 -0.25
C ILE A 37 -1.57 -5.65 0.71
N PRO A 38 -1.43 -4.45 1.30
CA PRO A 38 -0.47 -4.24 2.37
C PRO A 38 -0.76 -5.15 3.57
N PHE A 39 0.29 -5.72 4.15
CA PHE A 39 0.19 -6.68 5.25
C PHE A 39 1.16 -6.33 6.39
N ASP A 40 0.82 -6.76 7.58
CA ASP A 40 1.63 -6.56 8.78
C ASP A 40 2.60 -7.73 9.04
N ILE A 41 3.38 -7.59 10.10
CA ILE A 41 4.35 -8.60 10.49
C ILE A 41 3.69 -9.90 10.97
N ASP A 42 2.44 -9.85 11.47
CA ASP A 42 1.73 -11.02 11.96
C ASP A 42 1.23 -11.88 10.79
N VAL A 43 0.78 -11.24 9.71
CA VAL A 43 0.49 -11.95 8.46
C VAL A 43 1.76 -12.64 7.94
N LEU A 44 2.91 -11.95 7.95
CA LEU A 44 4.17 -12.56 7.52
C LEU A 44 4.53 -13.77 8.41
N LYS A 45 4.28 -13.68 9.72
CA LYS A 45 4.52 -14.77 10.67
C LYS A 45 3.69 -16.01 10.35
N SER A 46 2.46 -15.87 9.86
CA SER A 46 1.61 -17.00 9.48
C SER A 46 2.16 -17.80 8.31
N PHE A 47 2.96 -17.18 7.43
CA PHE A 47 3.66 -17.85 6.33
C PHE A 47 4.97 -18.54 6.76
N PHE A 48 5.52 -18.15 7.92
CA PHE A 48 6.78 -18.68 8.43
C PHE A 48 6.68 -19.08 9.92
N PRO A 49 5.83 -20.06 10.28
CA PRO A 49 5.56 -20.40 11.67
C PRO A 49 6.80 -20.89 12.43
N ASP A 50 7.73 -21.53 11.74
CA ASP A 50 8.95 -22.11 12.33
C ASP A 50 10.07 -21.08 12.56
N HIS A 51 9.91 -19.82 12.08
CA HIS A 51 10.90 -18.78 12.25
C HIS A 51 10.75 -18.06 13.60
N GLN A 52 11.69 -18.28 14.53
CA GLN A 52 11.70 -17.62 15.82
C GLN A 52 11.86 -16.08 15.73
N HIS A 53 12.61 -15.59 14.72
CA HIS A 53 12.91 -14.17 14.53
C HIS A 53 12.31 -13.65 13.21
N ILE A 54 10.98 -13.48 13.18
CA ILE A 54 10.27 -13.03 11.97
C ILE A 54 10.72 -11.64 11.45
N THR A 55 11.20 -10.77 12.35
CA THR A 55 11.73 -9.46 11.96
C THR A 55 12.99 -9.56 11.10
N ASP A 56 13.86 -10.52 11.38
CA ASP A 56 15.08 -10.75 10.59
C ASP A 56 14.73 -11.39 9.24
N LYS A 57 13.72 -12.27 9.24
CA LYS A 57 13.17 -12.80 8.00
C LYS A 57 12.58 -11.68 7.13
N ALA A 58 11.82 -10.76 7.72
CA ALA A 58 11.28 -9.60 6.99
C ALA A 58 12.40 -8.73 6.40
N ARG A 59 13.48 -8.46 7.15
CA ARG A 59 14.65 -7.73 6.64
C ARG A 59 15.29 -8.44 5.45
N LEU A 60 15.45 -9.76 5.53
CA LEU A 60 15.99 -10.56 4.44
C LEU A 60 15.10 -10.51 3.19
N LEU A 61 13.78 -10.59 3.34
CA LEU A 61 12.83 -10.48 2.22
C LEU A 61 12.87 -9.08 1.59
N VAL A 62 13.03 -8.03 2.39
CA VAL A 62 13.22 -6.65 1.90
C VAL A 62 14.54 -6.53 1.15
N SER A 63 15.65 -7.03 1.69
CA SER A 63 16.97 -6.96 1.02
C SER A 63 17.01 -7.75 -0.29
N ASN A 64 16.22 -8.83 -0.39
CA ASN A 64 16.08 -9.62 -1.61
C ASN A 64 15.10 -8.99 -2.62
N GLY A 65 14.46 -7.85 -2.30
CA GLY A 65 13.49 -7.19 -3.16
C GLY A 65 12.17 -7.93 -3.33
N GLN A 66 11.86 -8.90 -2.45
CA GLN A 66 10.62 -9.68 -2.51
C GLN A 66 9.43 -8.92 -1.89
N ILE A 67 9.68 -8.18 -0.84
CA ILE A 67 8.72 -7.29 -0.20
C ILE A 67 9.29 -5.88 -0.04
N ILE A 68 8.41 -4.90 -0.01
CA ILE A 68 8.74 -3.49 0.23
C ILE A 68 8.20 -3.08 1.59
N ARG A 69 9.02 -2.43 2.40
CA ARG A 69 8.60 -1.86 3.67
C ARG A 69 7.99 -0.49 3.45
N LEU A 70 6.71 -0.33 3.76
CA LEU A 70 5.97 0.93 3.68
C LEU A 70 6.19 1.80 4.92
N LYS A 71 6.14 1.18 6.11
CA LYS A 71 6.48 1.79 7.40
C LYS A 71 6.91 0.68 8.38
N LYS A 72 7.22 1.03 9.62
CA LYS A 72 7.52 0.04 10.67
C LYS A 72 6.33 -0.92 10.84
N GLY A 73 6.56 -2.21 10.58
CA GLY A 73 5.57 -3.28 10.74
C GLY A 73 4.57 -3.42 9.60
N LEU A 74 4.62 -2.61 8.53
CA LEU A 74 3.74 -2.73 7.37
C LEU A 74 4.56 -2.90 6.09
N TYR A 75 4.19 -3.90 5.30
CA TYR A 75 4.88 -4.33 4.09
C TYR A 75 3.91 -4.50 2.94
N ILE A 76 4.42 -4.56 1.74
CA ILE A 76 3.69 -4.95 0.53
C ILE A 76 4.60 -5.84 -0.32
N LEU A 77 4.01 -6.77 -1.05
CA LEU A 77 4.75 -7.62 -1.98
C LEU A 77 5.28 -6.76 -3.14
N SER A 78 6.51 -7.01 -3.60
CA SER A 78 7.06 -6.25 -4.72
C SER A 78 6.32 -6.54 -6.04
N GLU A 79 6.36 -5.62 -7.00
CA GLU A 79 5.73 -5.81 -8.32
C GLU A 79 6.30 -7.04 -9.05
N GLY A 80 7.60 -7.29 -8.89
CA GLY A 80 8.25 -8.49 -9.46
C GLY A 80 7.71 -9.80 -8.91
N GLU A 81 7.31 -9.83 -7.64
CA GLU A 81 6.72 -11.01 -7.01
C GLU A 81 5.20 -11.09 -7.23
N SER A 82 4.49 -9.97 -7.17
CA SER A 82 3.03 -9.93 -7.37
C SER A 82 2.63 -10.03 -8.85
N GLY A 83 3.52 -9.67 -9.77
CA GLY A 83 3.24 -9.58 -11.21
C GLY A 83 2.29 -8.45 -11.61
N LYS A 84 1.93 -7.56 -10.68
CA LYS A 84 1.00 -6.45 -10.89
C LYS A 84 1.50 -5.19 -10.20
N SER A 85 1.16 -4.02 -10.75
CA SER A 85 1.51 -2.72 -10.17
C SER A 85 0.75 -2.42 -8.88
N TYR A 86 1.34 -1.56 -8.03
CA TYR A 86 0.73 -1.14 -6.77
C TYR A 86 -0.53 -0.31 -6.98
N HIS A 87 -1.57 -0.63 -6.23
CA HIS A 87 -2.75 0.23 -6.16
C HIS A 87 -2.56 1.28 -5.05
N ARG A 88 -2.05 2.46 -5.40
CA ARG A 88 -1.63 3.51 -4.44
C ARG A 88 -2.75 3.98 -3.51
N PHE A 89 -4.01 4.00 -3.95
CA PHE A 89 -5.15 4.39 -3.13
C PHE A 89 -5.45 3.36 -2.04
N LEU A 90 -5.40 2.07 -2.40
CA LEU A 90 -5.52 0.98 -1.42
C LEU A 90 -4.39 1.06 -0.40
N VAL A 91 -3.14 1.23 -0.88
CA VAL A 91 -1.98 1.40 0.01
C VAL A 91 -2.19 2.57 0.96
N SER A 92 -2.71 3.71 0.49
CA SER A 92 -3.01 4.86 1.35
C SER A 92 -3.99 4.51 2.47
N ASN A 93 -5.08 3.81 2.18
CA ASN A 93 -6.06 3.42 3.20
C ASN A 93 -5.46 2.49 4.27
N HIS A 94 -4.55 1.58 3.89
CA HIS A 94 -3.87 0.68 4.82
C HIS A 94 -2.72 1.33 5.56
N LEU A 95 -2.02 2.28 4.94
CA LEU A 95 -0.84 2.90 5.51
C LEU A 95 -1.16 3.71 6.77
N TYR A 96 -2.29 4.44 6.79
CA TYR A 96 -2.69 5.25 7.94
C TYR A 96 -4.22 5.33 8.08
N GLY A 97 -4.87 4.16 8.26
CA GLY A 97 -6.33 4.09 8.48
C GLY A 97 -6.76 4.46 9.91
N PRO A 98 -8.04 4.84 10.12
CA PRO A 98 -9.04 5.02 9.09
C PRO A 98 -8.77 6.26 8.24
N SER A 99 -8.87 6.12 6.93
CA SER A 99 -8.65 7.22 5.98
C SER A 99 -9.32 6.95 4.65
N TYR A 100 -9.57 8.00 3.89
CA TYR A 100 -10.05 7.93 2.51
C TYR A 100 -9.25 8.87 1.61
N VAL A 101 -9.11 8.50 0.35
CA VAL A 101 -8.43 9.33 -0.67
C VAL A 101 -9.33 10.52 -1.02
N SER A 102 -8.77 11.74 -1.07
CA SER A 102 -9.54 12.97 -1.29
C SER A 102 -8.74 14.06 -2.00
N MET A 103 -9.26 15.29 -1.94
CA MET A 103 -8.64 16.50 -2.48
C MET A 103 -8.21 16.35 -3.94
N GLN A 104 -7.05 16.90 -4.32
CA GLN A 104 -6.56 16.86 -5.69
C GLN A 104 -6.41 15.44 -6.23
N THR A 105 -6.05 14.48 -5.40
CA THR A 105 -5.92 13.08 -5.81
C THR A 105 -7.25 12.49 -6.29
N ALA A 106 -8.33 12.71 -5.53
CA ALA A 106 -9.66 12.25 -5.91
C ALA A 106 -10.22 13.07 -7.10
N LEU A 107 -10.01 14.40 -7.12
CA LEU A 107 -10.43 15.24 -8.25
C LEU A 107 -9.75 14.83 -9.55
N ARG A 108 -8.47 14.49 -9.50
CA ARG A 108 -7.74 13.96 -10.65
C ARG A 108 -8.26 12.59 -11.10
N TYR A 109 -8.56 11.70 -10.15
CA TYR A 109 -9.16 10.40 -10.44
C TYR A 109 -10.47 10.52 -11.23
N TYR A 110 -11.30 11.54 -10.90
CA TYR A 110 -12.55 11.82 -11.64
C TYR A 110 -12.35 12.67 -12.89
N GLY A 111 -11.13 13.06 -13.24
CA GLY A 111 -10.86 13.88 -14.42
C GLY A 111 -11.29 15.34 -14.28
N LEU A 112 -11.54 15.84 -13.06
CA LEU A 112 -12.00 17.19 -12.80
C LEU A 112 -10.88 18.23 -12.80
N ILE A 113 -9.64 17.81 -12.65
CA ILE A 113 -8.46 18.67 -12.76
C ILE A 113 -7.45 18.04 -13.73
N PRO A 114 -6.77 18.86 -14.57
CA PRO A 114 -5.78 18.38 -15.53
C PRO A 114 -4.42 18.09 -14.90
N GLU A 115 -4.12 18.67 -13.73
CA GLU A 115 -2.82 18.61 -13.06
C GLU A 115 -2.45 17.17 -12.69
N GLN A 116 -1.18 16.83 -12.86
CA GLN A 116 -0.64 15.56 -12.38
C GLN A 116 -0.39 15.63 -10.87
N VAL A 117 -1.04 14.74 -10.13
CA VAL A 117 -0.89 14.64 -8.67
C VAL A 117 0.06 13.47 -8.37
N HIS A 118 1.29 13.80 -7.98
CA HIS A 118 2.32 12.79 -7.69
C HIS A 118 2.13 12.13 -6.32
N ALA A 119 1.73 12.89 -5.32
CA ALA A 119 1.46 12.40 -3.98
C ALA A 119 0.00 11.99 -3.80
N VAL A 120 -0.26 10.94 -3.03
CA VAL A 120 -1.64 10.57 -2.66
C VAL A 120 -2.06 11.39 -1.45
N GLN A 121 -3.12 12.17 -1.61
CA GLN A 121 -3.73 12.96 -0.55
C GLN A 121 -4.94 12.23 0.03
N SER A 122 -4.97 12.09 1.34
CA SER A 122 -6.01 11.39 2.08
C SER A 122 -6.42 12.17 3.31
N VAL A 123 -7.63 11.92 3.78
CA VAL A 123 -8.19 12.52 4.98
C VAL A 123 -8.38 11.44 6.04
N THR A 124 -8.09 11.76 7.31
CA THR A 124 -8.11 10.83 8.44
C THR A 124 -8.59 11.51 9.70
N THR A 125 -9.10 10.74 10.67
CA THR A 125 -9.41 11.24 12.02
C THR A 125 -8.19 11.28 12.94
N LYS A 126 -7.07 10.73 12.51
CA LYS A 126 -5.80 10.80 13.25
C LYS A 126 -5.09 12.13 12.97
N ALA A 127 -4.02 12.40 13.72
CA ALA A 127 -3.20 13.59 13.51
C ALA A 127 -2.68 13.65 12.06
N ALA A 128 -2.58 14.86 11.51
CA ALA A 128 -2.01 15.06 10.17
C ALA A 128 -0.59 14.49 10.09
N ARG A 129 -0.30 13.79 9.01
CA ARG A 129 0.98 13.10 8.84
C ARG A 129 1.32 12.92 7.37
N HIS A 130 2.61 12.85 7.09
CA HIS A 130 3.06 12.42 5.77
C HIS A 130 3.98 11.19 5.87
N PHE A 131 3.99 10.38 4.82
CA PHE A 131 4.86 9.23 4.69
C PHE A 131 5.54 9.31 3.33
N ASP A 132 6.84 9.20 3.37
CA ASP A 132 7.67 8.99 2.20
C ASP A 132 8.06 7.52 2.13
N THR A 133 7.61 6.84 1.09
CA THR A 133 7.77 5.40 0.92
C THR A 133 8.42 5.09 -0.43
N PRO A 134 9.04 3.92 -0.60
CA PRO A 134 9.62 3.53 -1.89
C PRO A 134 8.64 3.52 -3.06
N ILE A 135 7.32 3.46 -2.78
CA ILE A 135 6.27 3.45 -3.82
C ILE A 135 5.60 4.81 -4.03
N GLY A 136 6.03 5.84 -3.30
CA GLY A 136 5.56 7.22 -3.42
C GLY A 136 5.23 7.89 -2.10
N GLN A 137 4.76 9.13 -2.21
CA GLN A 137 4.45 10.01 -1.09
C GLN A 137 2.96 9.96 -0.77
N PHE A 138 2.63 9.99 0.53
CA PHE A 138 1.28 9.94 1.06
C PHE A 138 1.09 11.03 2.11
N TYR A 139 0.13 11.91 1.91
CA TYR A 139 -0.21 13.00 2.82
C TYR A 139 -1.57 12.74 3.45
N TYR A 140 -1.64 12.91 4.77
CA TYR A 140 -2.88 12.75 5.55
C TYR A 140 -3.21 14.04 6.27
N THR A 141 -4.41 14.54 6.00
CA THR A 141 -4.98 15.72 6.65
C THR A 141 -5.98 15.28 7.70
N HIS A 142 -5.95 15.94 8.85
CA HIS A 142 -6.87 15.64 9.96
C HIS A 142 -8.27 16.19 9.69
N CYS A 143 -9.30 15.38 9.97
CA CYS A 143 -10.68 15.84 10.08
C CYS A 143 -11.36 15.30 11.35
N SER A 144 -12.45 15.93 11.78
CA SER A 144 -13.27 15.39 12.86
C SER A 144 -14.03 14.13 12.42
N ALA A 145 -14.34 13.26 13.38
CA ALA A 145 -14.96 11.95 13.10
C ALA A 145 -16.30 12.06 12.35
N GLN A 146 -17.09 13.09 12.61
CA GLN A 146 -18.38 13.33 11.95
C GLN A 146 -18.26 13.55 10.43
N TRP A 147 -17.11 14.03 9.95
CA TRP A 147 -16.87 14.30 8.53
C TRP A 147 -16.27 13.09 7.79
N LEU A 148 -15.78 12.08 8.52
CA LEU A 148 -15.04 10.96 7.94
C LEU A 148 -15.90 10.11 6.97
N SER A 149 -17.18 9.93 7.28
CA SER A 149 -18.09 9.06 6.52
C SER A 149 -18.93 9.79 5.48
N LEU A 150 -19.06 11.11 5.59
CA LEU A 150 -19.89 11.88 4.67
C LEU A 150 -19.25 12.01 3.31
N GLY A 151 -19.98 11.62 2.25
CA GLY A 151 -19.50 11.71 0.86
C GLY A 151 -18.29 10.81 0.56
N VAL A 152 -18.10 9.75 1.34
CA VAL A 152 -17.07 8.73 1.09
C VAL A 152 -17.74 7.47 0.56
N ARG A 153 -17.15 6.88 -0.46
CA ARG A 153 -17.63 5.63 -1.03
C ARG A 153 -16.50 4.60 -1.18
N MET A 154 -16.88 3.36 -1.16
CA MET A 154 -15.98 2.26 -1.51
C MET A 154 -16.01 2.11 -3.04
N GLN A 155 -14.85 2.25 -3.64
CA GLN A 155 -14.63 1.99 -5.05
C GLN A 155 -13.88 0.67 -5.18
N SER A 156 -14.32 -0.16 -6.11
CA SER A 156 -13.65 -1.43 -6.42
C SER A 156 -13.01 -1.34 -7.79
N ASP A 157 -11.79 -1.83 -7.88
CA ASP A 157 -11.03 -1.98 -9.12
C ASP A 157 -10.48 -3.41 -9.16
N GLU A 158 -10.91 -4.19 -10.15
CA GLU A 158 -10.65 -5.64 -10.24
C GLU A 158 -11.02 -6.37 -8.92
N GLU A 159 -10.00 -6.81 -8.17
CA GLU A 159 -10.12 -7.57 -6.94
C GLU A 159 -9.92 -6.71 -5.67
N LEU A 160 -9.67 -5.41 -5.84
CA LEU A 160 -9.28 -4.52 -4.75
C LEU A 160 -10.36 -3.47 -4.50
N SER A 161 -10.61 -3.19 -3.22
CA SER A 161 -11.53 -2.14 -2.81
C SER A 161 -10.84 -1.11 -1.94
N TYR A 162 -11.10 0.17 -2.18
CA TYR A 162 -10.53 1.29 -1.45
C TYR A 162 -11.57 2.38 -1.21
N LEU A 163 -11.32 3.21 -0.18
CA LEU A 163 -12.18 4.33 0.18
C LEU A 163 -11.70 5.60 -0.52
N ILE A 164 -12.62 6.26 -1.20
CA ILE A 164 -12.38 7.51 -1.90
C ILE A 164 -13.56 8.47 -1.70
N ALA A 165 -13.27 9.77 -1.61
CA ALA A 165 -14.28 10.82 -1.58
C ALA A 165 -15.06 10.88 -2.89
N THR A 166 -16.35 11.24 -2.84
CA THR A 166 -17.09 11.65 -4.04
C THR A 166 -16.49 12.94 -4.60
N PRO A 167 -16.77 13.31 -5.87
CA PRO A 167 -16.25 14.56 -6.45
C PRO A 167 -16.57 15.79 -5.60
N GLU A 168 -17.80 15.90 -5.09
CA GLU A 168 -18.27 17.01 -4.27
C GLU A 168 -17.52 17.05 -2.94
N LYS A 169 -17.35 15.89 -2.32
CA LYS A 169 -16.61 15.77 -1.06
C LYS A 169 -15.14 16.09 -1.25
N ALA A 170 -14.52 15.65 -2.33
CA ALA A 170 -13.13 15.94 -2.64
C ALA A 170 -12.89 17.44 -2.84
N LEU A 171 -13.81 18.12 -3.52
CA LEU A 171 -13.76 19.56 -3.68
C LEU A 171 -13.96 20.29 -2.34
N PHE A 172 -14.93 19.86 -1.53
CA PHE A 172 -15.16 20.40 -0.19
C PHE A 172 -13.90 20.26 0.67
N ASP A 173 -13.30 19.08 0.71
CA ASP A 173 -12.10 18.82 1.51
C ASP A 173 -10.92 19.69 1.01
N LEU A 174 -10.77 19.85 -0.31
CA LEU A 174 -9.73 20.70 -0.88
C LEU A 174 -9.87 22.15 -0.38
N VAL A 175 -11.06 22.71 -0.44
CA VAL A 175 -11.33 24.09 0.02
C VAL A 175 -11.17 24.22 1.52
N GLN A 176 -11.70 23.26 2.28
CA GLN A 176 -11.69 23.28 3.75
C GLN A 176 -10.27 23.20 4.33
N PHE A 177 -9.39 22.39 3.71
CA PHE A 177 -8.07 22.10 4.25
C PHE A 177 -6.93 22.84 3.55
N THR A 178 -7.20 23.60 2.47
CA THR A 178 -6.19 24.41 1.80
C THR A 178 -6.28 25.85 2.27
N SER A 179 -5.24 26.34 2.95
CA SER A 179 -5.18 27.72 3.40
C SER A 179 -5.21 28.68 2.22
N GLY A 180 -6.05 29.73 2.30
CA GLY A 180 -6.13 30.78 1.29
C GLY A 180 -7.17 30.55 0.18
N ILE A 181 -7.84 29.40 0.14
CA ILE A 181 -9.00 29.20 -0.72
C ILE A 181 -10.26 29.61 0.07
N SER A 182 -10.92 30.69 -0.36
CA SER A 182 -12.20 31.15 0.21
C SER A 182 -13.28 30.94 -0.85
N MET A 183 -14.27 30.09 -0.56
CA MET A 183 -15.51 30.08 -1.35
C MET A 183 -16.33 31.30 -0.98
N ARG A 184 -16.35 32.29 -1.82
CA ARG A 184 -17.39 33.33 -1.78
C ARG A 184 -18.60 32.78 -2.50
N TYR A 185 -19.62 32.35 -1.76
CA TYR A 185 -20.94 32.13 -2.31
C TYR A 185 -21.53 33.51 -2.62
N GLN A 186 -21.48 33.93 -3.86
CA GLN A 186 -22.44 34.92 -4.34
C GLN A 186 -23.73 34.14 -4.67
N CYS A 187 -24.60 34.01 -3.66
CA CYS A 187 -26.01 33.77 -3.93
C CYS A 187 -26.56 35.06 -4.51
N GLU A 188 -26.53 35.22 -5.83
CA GLU A 188 -27.46 36.14 -6.46
C GLU A 188 -28.84 35.47 -6.36
N VAL A 189 -29.58 35.86 -5.32
CA VAL A 189 -31.03 35.65 -5.28
C VAL A 189 -31.58 36.59 -6.34
N SER A 190 -31.78 36.07 -7.56
CA SER A 190 -32.62 36.78 -8.54
C SER A 190 -34.04 36.65 -8.03
N ASP A 191 -34.57 37.76 -7.51
CA ASP A 191 -36.00 37.94 -7.26
C ASP A 191 -36.77 37.67 -8.52
N TRP A 192 -37.66 36.66 -8.47
CA TRP A 192 -38.77 36.46 -9.41
C TRP A 192 -40.09 36.83 -8.74
#